data_9a40c15f562c867964c51f43bff3f0b5
#
_entry.id   9a40c15f562c867964c51f43bff3f0b5
#
_cell.length_a   1.000
_cell.length_b   1.000
_cell.length_c   1.000
_cell.angle_alpha   90.00
_cell.angle_beta   90.00
_cell.angle_gamma   90.00
#
_symmetry.space_group_name_H-M   'P 1'
#
loop_
_entity.id
_entity.type
_entity.pdbx_description
1 polymer ?
#
loop_
_entity_poly.entity_id
_entity_poly.type
_entity_poly.pdbx_seq_one_letter_code
_entity_poly.pdbx_strand_id
1 'polypeptide(L)'
;MRSKSWRRDDPFKGGMFLAQRSLCSLSGRAKFLKTISSSKILGSSTSAKMSLKFTNAKRIEGLDSNMWIEFTKLAADPSVVNLGQGFPDISPPTYVKEELSKIAAIDSLNQYTRGFGHPSLVKALSYLYEKLYQKQIDSNKEILVTVGAYGSLFNTIQALIDEGDEVILIVPFYDCYEPMVRMAGATPVFIPLRSKPVYGKRWSSSDWTLDPQELESKFNSKTKAIILNTPHNPLGKVYNKEELQVIADLCIKYDTLCISDEVYEWLVYSGNKHLKIATFPGMWERTITIGSAGKTFSVTGWKLGWSIGPNHLIKHLQTVQQNTIYTCATPLQEALAQAFWIDIKRMDDPECYFNSLPKELEVKRDRMVCLLESVGLKPIVPDGGYFIIADVSLLDPDLSDMKNNEPYDYKFVKWMTKHKKLSAIPVSAFCNSETKSQFEKFVRFCFIKALTFCARLLHYIFTPPGLYHPCRPVLSSSWRGAPI
;
A
#
# COMPACT_ATOMS: atom_id res chain seq x y z
N MET A 1 -41.95 -41.76 16.85
CA MET A 1 -42.52 -40.93 17.97
C MET A 1 -41.79 -39.62 18.04
N ARG A 2 -42.56 -38.52 17.81
CA ARG A 2 -42.36 -37.10 18.11
C ARG A 2 -41.03 -36.46 17.78
N SER A 3 -41.02 -35.75 16.62
CA SER A 3 -40.20 -34.65 16.23
C SER A 3 -40.28 -33.45 17.25
N LYS A 4 -39.15 -32.87 17.62
CA LYS A 4 -39.10 -31.53 18.23
C LYS A 4 -38.34 -30.62 17.27
N SER A 5 -39.08 -29.70 16.64
CA SER A 5 -38.59 -28.56 15.88
C SER A 5 -37.96 -27.53 16.82
N TRP A 6 -36.72 -27.14 16.55
CA TRP A 6 -36.13 -25.95 17.16
C TRP A 6 -36.33 -24.77 16.21
N ARG A 7 -37.09 -23.76 16.68
CA ARG A 7 -37.20 -22.46 16.03
C ARG A 7 -35.95 -21.66 16.34
N ARG A 8 -35.41 -21.02 15.32
CA ARG A 8 -34.36 -20.02 15.43
C ARG A 8 -35.03 -18.73 15.95
N ASP A 9 -34.66 -18.24 17.12
CA ASP A 9 -34.97 -16.91 17.62
C ASP A 9 -33.82 -15.96 17.25
N ASP A 10 -34.19 -14.88 16.60
CA ASP A 10 -33.34 -13.80 16.12
C ASP A 10 -33.10 -12.78 17.27
N PRO A 11 -31.83 -12.48 17.69
CA PRO A 11 -31.55 -11.64 18.85
C PRO A 11 -31.50 -10.12 18.56
N PHE A 12 -31.97 -9.64 17.42
CA PHE A 12 -31.90 -8.20 17.09
C PHE A 12 -33.28 -7.54 16.93
N LYS A 13 -34.17 -7.63 17.95
CA LYS A 13 -35.30 -6.72 18.06
C LYS A 13 -35.56 -6.36 19.52
N GLY A 14 -35.38 -5.09 19.82
CA GLY A 14 -36.04 -4.44 20.92
C GLY A 14 -35.14 -3.92 22.04
N GLY A 15 -35.15 -2.60 22.25
CA GLY A 15 -34.67 -2.00 23.47
C GLY A 15 -34.30 -0.52 23.38
N MET A 16 -35.23 0.31 22.93
CA MET A 16 -35.13 1.76 23.12
C MET A 16 -35.44 2.07 24.60
N PHE A 17 -34.42 2.29 25.43
CA PHE A 17 -34.58 2.76 26.79
C PHE A 17 -34.54 4.29 26.84
N LEU A 18 -35.69 4.89 27.11
CA LEU A 18 -35.87 6.29 27.53
C LEU A 18 -35.26 6.47 28.92
N ALA A 19 -34.17 7.21 29.03
CA ALA A 19 -33.65 7.69 30.31
C ALA A 19 -34.38 8.94 30.70
N GLN A 20 -35.26 8.82 31.69
CA GLN A 20 -35.90 9.94 32.39
C GLN A 20 -34.84 10.78 33.11
N ARG A 21 -34.79 12.06 32.78
CA ARG A 21 -34.04 13.07 33.52
C ARG A 21 -34.70 13.32 34.89
N SER A 22 -33.98 12.99 35.94
CA SER A 22 -34.25 13.48 37.29
C SER A 22 -33.69 14.89 37.42
N LEU A 23 -34.58 15.86 37.53
CA LEU A 23 -34.29 17.25 37.88
C LEU A 23 -34.00 17.32 39.38
N CYS A 24 -32.75 17.48 39.77
CA CYS A 24 -32.41 17.91 41.13
C CYS A 24 -32.03 19.39 41.07
N SER A 25 -32.89 20.20 41.70
CA SER A 25 -32.75 21.64 41.89
C SER A 25 -31.53 21.95 42.76
N LEU A 26 -30.59 22.74 42.25
CA LEU A 26 -29.61 23.47 43.04
C LEU A 26 -29.76 24.96 42.77
N SER A 27 -30.66 25.55 43.55
CA SER A 27 -30.67 26.99 43.83
C SER A 27 -29.47 27.34 44.71
N GLY A 28 -28.62 28.21 44.26
CA GLY A 28 -27.62 28.79 45.13
C GLY A 28 -26.21 28.90 44.50
N ARG A 29 -26.02 29.89 43.59
CA ARG A 29 -24.77 30.62 43.35
C ARG A 29 -24.93 31.63 42.19
N ALA A 30 -25.89 32.53 42.36
CA ALA A 30 -25.97 33.74 41.55
C ALA A 30 -25.70 34.96 42.45
N LYS A 31 -24.47 35.12 42.91
CA LYS A 31 -23.99 36.35 43.57
C LYS A 31 -22.46 36.35 43.58
N PHE A 32 -21.80 36.49 42.43
CA PHE A 32 -20.37 36.88 42.38
C PHE A 32 -19.95 37.32 40.98
N LEU A 33 -20.80 38.04 40.24
CA LEU A 33 -20.42 38.68 38.99
C LEU A 33 -21.19 39.96 38.79
N LYS A 34 -21.02 40.91 39.67
CA LYS A 34 -21.36 42.33 39.44
C LYS A 34 -20.37 43.15 40.26
N THR A 35 -19.27 43.54 39.71
CA THR A 35 -18.51 44.75 39.98
C THR A 35 -17.16 44.64 39.24
N ILE A 36 -17.12 44.93 37.97
CA ILE A 36 -16.04 45.62 37.27
C ILE A 36 -16.68 46.21 36.03
N SER A 37 -17.21 47.39 36.19
CA SER A 37 -17.67 48.26 35.10
C SER A 37 -16.73 49.46 35.09
N SER A 38 -16.29 49.76 33.86
CA SER A 38 -15.68 51.01 33.39
C SER A 38 -14.35 51.48 33.98
N SER A 39 -13.29 51.15 33.27
CA SER A 39 -12.21 52.08 32.99
C SER A 39 -11.83 52.02 31.50
N LYS A 40 -12.13 53.13 30.80
CA LYS A 40 -11.65 53.38 29.43
C LYS A 40 -10.11 53.42 29.46
N ILE A 41 -9.46 52.47 28.80
CA ILE A 41 -8.07 52.60 28.39
C ILE A 41 -8.08 52.51 26.88
N LEU A 42 -7.89 53.67 26.20
CA LEU A 42 -7.42 53.72 24.84
C LEU A 42 -5.97 53.18 24.85
N GLY A 43 -5.76 52.04 24.26
CA GLY A 43 -4.46 51.45 24.06
C GLY A 43 -4.50 50.60 22.78
N SER A 44 -3.75 50.97 21.79
CA SER A 44 -3.57 50.26 20.52
C SER A 44 -3.38 48.76 20.77
N SER A 45 -4.36 47.94 20.39
CA SER A 45 -4.26 46.46 20.47
C SER A 45 -3.41 45.96 19.31
N THR A 46 -2.11 45.91 19.50
CA THR A 46 -1.33 44.86 18.86
C THR A 46 -1.75 43.54 19.51
N SER A 47 -2.65 42.83 18.86
CA SER A 47 -3.00 41.47 19.21
C SER A 47 -1.74 40.61 19.05
N ALA A 48 -0.94 40.53 20.10
CA ALA A 48 0.06 39.48 20.22
C ALA A 48 -0.71 38.15 20.17
N LYS A 49 -0.62 37.45 19.02
CA LYS A 49 -1.06 36.07 18.92
C LYS A 49 -0.29 35.31 20.00
N MET A 50 -0.94 34.98 21.11
CA MET A 50 -0.38 34.05 22.07
C MET A 50 -0.05 32.78 21.29
N SER A 51 1.23 32.54 21.02
CA SER A 51 1.66 31.28 20.43
C SER A 51 1.35 30.20 21.45
N LEU A 52 0.49 29.27 21.06
CA LEU A 52 0.20 28.11 21.89
C LEU A 52 1.52 27.37 22.17
N LYS A 53 1.79 27.06 23.43
CA LYS A 53 2.99 26.33 23.85
C LYS A 53 3.02 24.92 23.24
N PHE A 54 1.86 24.39 22.86
CA PHE A 54 1.70 23.04 22.31
C PHE A 54 1.51 23.15 20.78
N THR A 55 2.58 22.99 20.03
CA THR A 55 2.61 22.85 18.58
C THR A 55 3.15 21.47 18.21
N ASN A 56 2.96 21.06 16.96
CA ASN A 56 3.55 19.83 16.44
C ASN A 56 5.08 19.82 16.54
N ALA A 57 5.68 18.65 16.63
CA ALA A 57 7.12 18.50 16.56
C ALA A 57 7.62 18.88 15.16
N LYS A 58 8.80 19.52 15.06
CA LYS A 58 9.41 19.94 13.77
C LYS A 58 9.48 18.83 12.75
N ARG A 59 9.77 17.59 13.18
CA ARG A 59 9.90 16.41 12.30
C ARG A 59 8.63 16.01 11.55
N ILE A 60 7.45 16.52 11.94
CA ILE A 60 6.17 16.25 11.26
C ILE A 60 5.56 17.52 10.66
N GLU A 61 6.29 18.63 10.68
CA GLU A 61 5.82 19.89 10.08
C GLU A 61 5.63 19.72 8.57
N GLY A 62 4.45 20.09 8.07
CA GLY A 62 4.08 19.96 6.65
C GLY A 62 3.76 18.54 6.17
N LEU A 63 3.71 17.54 7.07
CA LEU A 63 3.37 16.14 6.74
C LEU A 63 1.89 15.77 7.03
N ASP A 64 1.07 16.73 7.38
CA ASP A 64 -0.34 16.56 7.75
C ASP A 64 -1.28 16.42 6.54
N SER A 65 -0.82 16.73 5.31
CA SER A 65 -1.63 16.52 4.12
C SER A 65 -1.66 15.03 3.74
N ASN A 66 -2.86 14.43 3.76
CA ASN A 66 -3.03 13.02 3.43
C ASN A 66 -4.10 12.85 2.34
N MET A 67 -3.65 12.54 1.12
CA MET A 67 -4.55 12.29 -0.01
C MET A 67 -5.54 11.13 0.26
N TRP A 68 -5.14 10.12 1.04
CA TRP A 68 -6.00 8.98 1.34
C TRP A 68 -7.26 9.38 2.10
N ILE A 69 -7.17 10.38 3.00
CA ILE A 69 -8.35 10.89 3.72
C ILE A 69 -9.36 11.46 2.73
N GLU A 70 -8.89 12.25 1.76
CA GLU A 70 -9.76 12.88 0.77
C GLU A 70 -10.40 11.83 -0.16
N PHE A 71 -9.59 10.97 -0.80
CA PHE A 71 -10.09 9.99 -1.75
C PHE A 71 -10.89 8.85 -1.10
N THR A 72 -10.56 8.46 0.15
CA THR A 72 -11.39 7.52 0.92
C THR A 72 -12.76 8.12 1.22
N LYS A 73 -12.83 9.41 1.60
CA LYS A 73 -14.10 10.11 1.84
C LYS A 73 -14.94 10.22 0.57
N LEU A 74 -14.32 10.53 -0.57
CA LEU A 74 -15.00 10.58 -1.87
C LEU A 74 -15.55 9.21 -2.29
N ALA A 75 -14.83 8.13 -2.00
CA ALA A 75 -15.22 6.77 -2.32
C ALA A 75 -16.14 6.11 -1.27
N ALA A 76 -16.53 6.82 -0.20
CA ALA A 76 -17.38 6.29 0.87
C ALA A 76 -18.86 6.17 0.48
N ASP A 77 -19.31 6.87 -0.57
CA ASP A 77 -20.65 6.71 -1.14
C ASP A 77 -20.83 5.27 -1.67
N PRO A 78 -21.79 4.48 -1.18
CA PRO A 78 -21.99 3.09 -1.62
C PRO A 78 -22.29 2.94 -3.13
N SER A 79 -22.72 4.02 -3.80
CA SER A 79 -22.90 4.03 -5.25
C SER A 79 -21.60 4.15 -6.03
N VAL A 80 -20.50 4.47 -5.38
CA VAL A 80 -19.17 4.63 -6.02
C VAL A 80 -18.44 3.29 -6.08
N VAL A 81 -18.03 2.90 -7.27
CA VAL A 81 -17.11 1.78 -7.49
C VAL A 81 -15.70 2.22 -7.15
N ASN A 82 -15.12 1.63 -6.11
CA ASN A 82 -13.81 2.00 -5.62
C ASN A 82 -12.70 1.17 -6.26
N LEU A 83 -12.08 1.69 -7.31
CA LEU A 83 -10.86 1.16 -7.92
C LEU A 83 -9.60 1.93 -7.50
N GLY A 84 -9.70 2.86 -6.56
CA GLY A 84 -8.58 3.66 -6.07
C GLY A 84 -7.77 2.94 -5.00
N GLN A 85 -8.45 2.38 -4.00
CA GLN A 85 -7.81 1.79 -2.84
C GLN A 85 -7.26 0.39 -3.13
N GLY A 86 -5.99 0.19 -2.74
CA GLY A 86 -5.21 -1.02 -3.00
C GLY A 86 -5.43 -2.12 -1.95
N PHE A 87 -6.66 -2.55 -1.75
CA PHE A 87 -6.99 -3.74 -0.96
C PHE A 87 -7.90 -4.69 -1.75
N PRO A 88 -7.76 -6.02 -1.57
CA PRO A 88 -8.64 -7.00 -2.17
C PRO A 88 -10.08 -6.86 -1.67
N ASP A 89 -11.05 -7.05 -2.58
CA ASP A 89 -12.45 -7.32 -2.22
C ASP A 89 -12.82 -8.79 -2.46
N ILE A 90 -11.82 -9.59 -2.85
CA ILE A 90 -11.90 -11.06 -2.90
C ILE A 90 -11.67 -11.65 -1.51
N SER A 91 -12.27 -12.81 -1.25
CA SER A 91 -12.02 -13.52 0.01
C SER A 91 -10.57 -13.98 0.12
N PRO A 92 -9.93 -13.78 1.28
CA PRO A 92 -8.68 -14.47 1.58
C PRO A 92 -8.88 -16.01 1.50
N PRO A 93 -7.80 -16.78 1.30
CA PRO A 93 -7.89 -18.25 1.30
C PRO A 93 -8.63 -18.78 2.55
N THR A 94 -9.50 -19.75 2.34
CA THR A 94 -10.36 -20.27 3.42
C THR A 94 -9.53 -20.79 4.59
N TYR A 95 -8.45 -21.52 4.32
CA TYR A 95 -7.56 -22.06 5.36
C TYR A 95 -6.92 -20.96 6.22
N VAL A 96 -6.63 -19.76 5.66
CA VAL A 96 -6.05 -18.65 6.44
C VAL A 96 -7.04 -18.18 7.51
N LYS A 97 -8.33 -18.07 7.15
CA LYS A 97 -9.40 -17.67 8.08
C LYS A 97 -9.71 -18.75 9.11
N GLU A 98 -9.71 -20.02 8.68
CA GLU A 98 -9.93 -21.17 9.53
C GLU A 98 -8.84 -21.32 10.58
N GLU A 99 -7.56 -21.14 10.21
CA GLU A 99 -6.46 -21.18 11.16
C GLU A 99 -6.62 -20.06 12.21
N LEU A 100 -6.96 -18.84 11.83
CA LEU A 100 -7.23 -17.78 12.81
C LEU A 100 -8.38 -18.16 13.76
N SER A 101 -9.45 -18.76 13.24
CA SER A 101 -10.59 -19.19 14.05
C SER A 101 -10.20 -20.25 15.10
N LYS A 102 -9.38 -21.23 14.70
CA LYS A 102 -8.86 -22.26 15.61
C LYS A 102 -7.95 -21.65 16.69
N ILE A 103 -7.05 -20.79 16.28
CA ILE A 103 -6.02 -20.18 17.14
C ILE A 103 -6.64 -19.21 18.15
N ALA A 104 -7.65 -18.43 17.75
CA ALA A 104 -8.34 -17.52 18.66
C ALA A 104 -9.01 -18.23 19.86
N ALA A 105 -9.33 -19.53 19.72
CA ALA A 105 -9.88 -20.33 20.78
C ALA A 105 -8.83 -20.87 21.78
N ILE A 106 -7.53 -20.67 21.53
CA ILE A 106 -6.44 -21.15 22.38
C ILE A 106 -5.99 -20.01 23.28
N ASP A 107 -6.30 -20.06 24.56
CA ASP A 107 -6.07 -18.99 25.54
C ASP A 107 -4.63 -18.47 25.54
N SER A 108 -3.63 -19.37 25.51
CA SER A 108 -2.22 -19.03 25.53
C SER A 108 -1.76 -18.23 24.30
N LEU A 109 -2.43 -18.39 23.16
CA LEU A 109 -2.12 -17.65 21.92
C LEU A 109 -2.78 -16.27 21.87
N ASN A 110 -3.57 -15.90 22.88
CA ASN A 110 -4.10 -14.55 23.07
C ASN A 110 -3.24 -13.70 24.01
N GLN A 111 -2.08 -14.20 24.41
CA GLN A 111 -1.13 -13.51 25.30
C GLN A 111 0.08 -12.99 24.52
N TYR A 112 0.93 -12.20 25.19
CA TYR A 112 2.17 -11.67 24.59
C TYR A 112 3.07 -12.80 24.07
N THR A 113 3.74 -12.50 22.97
CA THR A 113 4.78 -13.36 22.40
C THR A 113 6.11 -12.59 22.33
N ARG A 114 7.15 -13.21 21.75
CA ARG A 114 8.45 -12.60 21.55
C ARG A 114 8.33 -11.31 20.72
N GLY A 115 8.95 -10.21 21.19
CA GLY A 115 8.83 -8.86 20.60
C GLY A 115 9.26 -8.76 19.13
N PHE A 116 10.20 -9.62 18.70
CA PHE A 116 10.75 -9.59 17.33
C PHE A 116 10.03 -10.53 16.34
N GLY A 117 9.03 -11.24 16.83
CA GLY A 117 8.19 -12.15 16.03
C GLY A 117 7.91 -13.46 16.77
N HIS A 118 6.69 -13.95 16.59
CA HIS A 118 6.24 -15.24 17.15
C HIS A 118 7.11 -16.37 16.60
N PRO A 119 7.57 -17.33 17.47
CA PRO A 119 8.50 -18.36 17.05
C PRO A 119 8.08 -19.18 15.83
N SER A 120 6.79 -19.56 15.77
CA SER A 120 6.24 -20.31 14.62
C SER A 120 6.36 -19.50 13.33
N LEU A 121 6.07 -18.19 13.36
CA LEU A 121 6.09 -17.35 12.17
C LEU A 121 7.52 -17.09 11.67
N VAL A 122 8.45 -16.72 12.55
CA VAL A 122 9.84 -16.48 12.12
C VAL A 122 10.49 -17.76 11.60
N LYS A 123 10.10 -18.94 12.12
CA LYS A 123 10.56 -20.23 11.60
C LYS A 123 10.01 -20.51 10.21
N ALA A 124 8.72 -20.24 9.97
CA ALA A 124 8.12 -20.42 8.65
C ALA A 124 8.75 -19.47 7.61
N LEU A 125 8.93 -18.20 7.99
CA LEU A 125 9.61 -17.21 7.14
C LEU A 125 11.07 -17.61 6.85
N SER A 126 11.84 -17.99 7.88
CA SER A 126 13.23 -18.47 7.70
C SER A 126 13.27 -19.58 6.66
N TYR A 127 12.47 -20.62 6.84
CA TYR A 127 12.44 -21.76 5.93
C TYR A 127 12.05 -21.38 4.48
N LEU A 128 11.07 -20.49 4.31
CA LEU A 128 10.67 -20.00 3.00
C LEU A 128 11.80 -19.20 2.32
N TYR A 129 12.36 -18.25 3.05
CA TYR A 129 13.36 -17.35 2.47
C TYR A 129 14.74 -18.02 2.31
N GLU A 130 15.06 -19.05 3.10
CA GLU A 130 16.23 -19.93 2.82
C GLU A 130 16.16 -20.54 1.42
N LYS A 131 14.99 -21.03 1.01
CA LYS A 131 14.78 -21.55 -0.34
C LYS A 131 14.90 -20.47 -1.40
N LEU A 132 14.33 -19.28 -1.14
CA LEU A 132 14.33 -18.18 -2.10
C LEU A 132 15.72 -17.53 -2.27
N TYR A 133 16.48 -17.44 -1.19
CA TYR A 133 17.83 -16.85 -1.20
C TYR A 133 18.94 -17.86 -1.45
N GLN A 134 18.64 -19.15 -1.37
CA GLN A 134 19.65 -20.23 -1.37
C GLN A 134 20.75 -19.99 -0.33
N LYS A 135 20.34 -19.46 0.82
CA LYS A 135 21.19 -19.07 1.94
C LYS A 135 20.46 -19.35 3.25
N GLN A 136 21.16 -19.88 4.23
CA GLN A 136 20.61 -20.07 5.58
C GLN A 136 20.26 -18.73 6.22
N ILE A 137 19.07 -18.64 6.84
CA ILE A 137 18.54 -17.44 7.51
C ILE A 137 18.30 -17.75 8.99
N ASP A 138 18.99 -17.05 9.88
CA ASP A 138 18.76 -17.17 11.34
C ASP A 138 17.42 -16.52 11.72
N SER A 139 16.43 -17.36 12.00
CA SER A 139 15.08 -16.93 12.37
C SER A 139 15.01 -16.01 13.60
N ASN A 140 16.05 -15.98 14.43
CA ASN A 140 16.10 -15.19 15.65
C ASN A 140 16.81 -13.86 15.49
N LYS A 141 17.70 -13.75 14.49
CA LYS A 141 18.60 -12.60 14.33
C LYS A 141 18.41 -11.84 13.02
N GLU A 142 17.91 -12.53 11.98
CA GLU A 142 17.87 -12.00 10.62
C GLU A 142 16.43 -11.75 10.12
N ILE A 143 15.44 -11.94 11.02
CA ILE A 143 14.02 -11.66 10.75
C ILE A 143 13.44 -10.80 11.89
N LEU A 144 12.65 -9.80 11.49
CA LEU A 144 11.82 -9.00 12.39
C LEU A 144 10.38 -8.98 11.85
N VAL A 145 9.41 -9.40 12.65
CA VAL A 145 7.98 -9.24 12.33
C VAL A 145 7.49 -7.87 12.80
N THR A 146 6.72 -7.19 11.95
CA THR A 146 6.31 -5.80 12.12
C THR A 146 4.81 -5.62 11.89
N VAL A 147 4.27 -4.44 12.27
CA VAL A 147 2.89 -4.05 11.99
C VAL A 147 2.75 -3.64 10.52
N GLY A 148 2.71 -4.65 9.66
CA GLY A 148 2.73 -4.52 8.21
C GLY A 148 4.07 -4.02 7.68
N ALA A 149 4.19 -3.94 6.35
CA ALA A 149 5.38 -3.37 5.69
C ALA A 149 5.64 -1.91 6.09
N TYR A 150 4.59 -1.14 6.45
CA TYR A 150 4.75 0.20 7.02
C TYR A 150 5.63 0.21 8.27
N GLY A 151 5.39 -0.74 9.19
CA GLY A 151 6.22 -0.90 10.37
C GLY A 151 7.67 -1.28 10.02
N SER A 152 7.87 -2.12 8.99
CA SER A 152 9.21 -2.46 8.50
C SER A 152 9.94 -1.24 7.94
N LEU A 153 9.28 -0.47 7.07
CA LEU A 153 9.83 0.78 6.50
C LEU A 153 10.17 1.79 7.61
N PHE A 154 9.22 2.04 8.51
CA PHE A 154 9.42 2.96 9.62
C PHE A 154 10.58 2.54 10.51
N ASN A 155 10.62 1.27 10.94
CA ASN A 155 11.70 0.76 11.78
C ASN A 155 13.05 0.83 11.08
N THR A 156 13.11 0.53 9.77
CA THR A 156 14.35 0.59 8.97
C THR A 156 14.86 2.02 8.89
N ILE A 157 13.99 2.96 8.53
CA ILE A 157 14.36 4.37 8.37
C ILE A 157 14.76 4.98 9.72
N GLN A 158 13.96 4.76 10.79
CA GLN A 158 14.29 5.31 12.12
C GLN A 158 15.51 4.66 12.77
N ALA A 159 15.89 3.44 12.37
CA ALA A 159 17.02 2.73 12.94
C ALA A 159 18.36 3.01 12.26
N LEU A 160 18.34 3.36 10.95
CA LEU A 160 19.52 3.35 10.10
C LEU A 160 19.77 4.68 9.37
N ILE A 161 18.82 5.62 9.42
CA ILE A 161 18.89 6.92 8.72
C ILE A 161 18.89 8.03 9.76
N ASP A 162 19.77 9.02 9.59
CA ASP A 162 19.96 10.11 10.53
C ASP A 162 19.79 11.49 9.87
N GLU A 163 19.79 12.53 10.68
CA GLU A 163 19.77 13.91 10.20
C GLU A 163 21.01 14.20 9.33
N GLY A 164 20.78 14.75 8.13
CA GLY A 164 21.83 15.07 7.17
C GLY A 164 22.14 13.96 6.18
N ASP A 165 21.62 12.74 6.37
CA ASP A 165 21.68 11.68 5.38
C ASP A 165 20.80 11.98 4.16
N GLU A 166 21.11 11.36 3.03
CA GLU A 166 20.32 11.39 1.82
C GLU A 166 19.75 10.00 1.50
N VAL A 167 18.46 9.96 1.08
CA VAL A 167 17.79 8.72 0.67
C VAL A 167 17.24 8.87 -0.73
N ILE A 168 17.69 8.01 -1.65
CA ILE A 168 17.24 8.02 -3.05
C ILE A 168 15.85 7.37 -3.15
N LEU A 169 14.90 8.10 -3.73
CA LEU A 169 13.52 7.67 -4.02
C LEU A 169 13.27 7.64 -5.52
N ILE A 170 12.84 6.49 -6.04
CA ILE A 170 12.52 6.30 -7.47
C ILE A 170 11.07 6.75 -7.71
N VAL A 171 10.89 7.77 -8.57
CA VAL A 171 9.58 8.38 -8.87
C VAL A 171 8.92 7.69 -10.07
N PRO A 172 7.60 7.42 -10.01
CA PRO A 172 6.68 7.63 -8.90
C PRO A 172 6.96 6.65 -7.75
N PHE A 173 6.73 7.04 -6.50
CA PHE A 173 7.04 6.22 -5.32
C PHE A 173 5.81 6.04 -4.43
N TYR A 174 5.81 5.00 -3.59
CA TYR A 174 4.75 4.83 -2.61
C TYR A 174 4.79 5.98 -1.59
N ASP A 175 3.67 6.64 -1.41
CA ASP A 175 3.53 7.95 -0.77
C ASP A 175 4.10 8.05 0.66
N CYS A 176 4.29 6.94 1.37
CA CYS A 176 4.85 6.96 2.72
C CYS A 176 6.38 7.10 2.76
N TYR A 177 7.10 6.88 1.66
CA TYR A 177 8.58 6.88 1.70
C TYR A 177 9.13 8.26 2.03
N GLU A 178 8.72 9.29 1.30
CA GLU A 178 9.17 10.66 1.52
C GLU A 178 8.87 11.17 2.95
N PRO A 179 7.64 11.07 3.48
CA PRO A 179 7.36 11.48 4.85
C PRO A 179 8.21 10.74 5.89
N MET A 180 8.44 9.45 5.74
CA MET A 180 9.26 8.68 6.69
C MET A 180 10.73 9.11 6.67
N VAL A 181 11.28 9.41 5.48
CA VAL A 181 12.65 9.95 5.32
C VAL A 181 12.76 11.33 6.00
N ARG A 182 11.80 12.22 5.75
CA ARG A 182 11.77 13.56 6.38
C ARG A 182 11.62 13.49 7.90
N MET A 183 10.82 12.55 8.40
CA MET A 183 10.67 12.33 9.85
C MET A 183 11.96 11.89 10.54
N ALA A 184 12.87 11.23 9.83
CA ALA A 184 14.22 10.90 10.32
C ALA A 184 15.21 12.08 10.25
N GLY A 185 14.80 13.23 9.69
CA GLY A 185 15.67 14.39 9.47
C GLY A 185 16.50 14.31 8.20
N ALA A 186 16.33 13.26 7.41
CA ALA A 186 17.07 13.04 6.17
C ALA A 186 16.44 13.75 4.96
N THR A 187 17.24 13.90 3.92
CA THR A 187 16.83 14.56 2.66
C THR A 187 16.47 13.51 1.62
N PRO A 188 15.22 13.50 1.10
CA PRO A 188 14.88 12.66 -0.03
C PRO A 188 15.51 13.19 -1.32
N VAL A 189 16.17 12.33 -2.09
CA VAL A 189 16.76 12.61 -3.40
C VAL A 189 15.99 11.85 -4.47
N PHE A 190 15.44 12.55 -5.46
CA PHE A 190 14.51 11.96 -6.41
C PHE A 190 15.16 11.62 -7.75
N ILE A 191 14.76 10.45 -8.30
CA ILE A 191 15.09 10.04 -9.67
C ILE A 191 13.86 9.48 -10.36
N PRO A 192 13.40 10.06 -11.49
CA PRO A 192 12.22 9.57 -12.19
C PRO A 192 12.52 8.37 -13.08
N LEU A 193 11.60 7.40 -13.08
CA LEU A 193 11.47 6.45 -14.18
C LEU A 193 11.02 7.21 -15.43
N ARG A 194 11.60 6.89 -16.58
CA ARG A 194 11.27 7.50 -17.86
C ARG A 194 10.83 6.43 -18.85
N SER A 195 9.72 6.69 -19.53
CA SER A 195 9.28 5.83 -20.63
C SER A 195 10.06 6.16 -21.91
N LYS A 196 10.42 5.12 -22.65
CA LYS A 196 10.84 5.26 -24.04
C LYS A 196 9.60 5.26 -24.93
N PRO A 197 9.42 6.23 -25.84
CA PRO A 197 8.29 6.24 -26.75
C PRO A 197 8.24 4.92 -27.55
N VAL A 198 7.11 4.22 -27.46
CA VAL A 198 6.89 2.97 -28.18
C VAL A 198 5.78 3.20 -29.19
N TYR A 199 6.14 3.32 -30.46
CA TYR A 199 5.17 3.48 -31.53
C TYR A 199 4.61 2.11 -31.93
N GLY A 200 3.28 2.01 -32.08
CA GLY A 200 2.60 0.86 -32.67
C GLY A 200 2.37 -0.35 -31.76
N LYS A 201 2.76 -0.30 -30.47
CA LYS A 201 2.43 -1.36 -29.48
C LYS A 201 1.88 -0.78 -28.17
N ARG A 202 1.24 -1.65 -27.39
CA ARG A 202 0.80 -1.30 -26.02
C ARG A 202 1.99 -0.90 -25.15
N TRP A 203 1.79 0.10 -24.31
CA TRP A 203 2.77 0.45 -23.29
C TRP A 203 2.82 -0.64 -22.21
N SER A 204 4.03 -1.00 -21.82
CA SER A 204 4.29 -1.89 -20.70
C SER A 204 5.02 -1.14 -19.58
N SER A 205 4.89 -1.60 -18.36
CA SER A 205 5.66 -1.09 -17.22
C SER A 205 7.18 -1.31 -17.40
N SER A 206 7.59 -2.32 -18.17
CA SER A 206 8.99 -2.54 -18.56
C SER A 206 9.58 -1.47 -19.48
N ASP A 207 8.74 -0.70 -20.19
CA ASP A 207 9.19 0.42 -21.02
C ASP A 207 9.65 1.63 -20.19
N TRP A 208 9.40 1.60 -18.87
CA TRP A 208 9.82 2.64 -17.92
C TRP A 208 11.12 2.22 -17.24
N THR A 209 12.18 2.96 -17.47
CA THR A 209 13.53 2.62 -17.01
C THR A 209 14.19 3.78 -16.27
N LEU A 210 15.16 3.46 -15.42
CA LEU A 210 16.10 4.42 -14.88
C LEU A 210 17.19 4.68 -15.92
N ASP A 211 17.61 5.93 -16.03
CA ASP A 211 18.85 6.26 -16.71
C ASP A 211 20.04 5.95 -15.79
N PRO A 212 20.97 5.06 -16.17
CA PRO A 212 22.07 4.66 -15.29
C PRO A 212 23.01 5.81 -14.92
N GLN A 213 23.27 6.74 -15.83
CA GLN A 213 24.16 7.88 -15.56
C GLN A 213 23.47 8.90 -14.63
N GLU A 214 22.19 9.16 -14.86
CA GLU A 214 21.42 10.00 -13.95
C GLU A 214 21.31 9.35 -12.57
N LEU A 215 21.09 8.02 -12.49
CA LEU A 215 21.04 7.31 -11.21
C LEU A 215 22.38 7.44 -10.47
N GLU A 216 23.50 7.21 -11.13
CA GLU A 216 24.82 7.36 -10.53
C GLU A 216 25.06 8.78 -10.01
N SER A 217 24.60 9.80 -10.75
CA SER A 217 24.75 11.20 -10.35
C SER A 217 24.03 11.58 -9.03
N LYS A 218 23.10 10.72 -8.60
CA LYS A 218 22.36 10.92 -7.32
C LYS A 218 23.12 10.37 -6.11
N PHE A 219 24.16 9.54 -6.34
CA PHE A 219 24.95 8.98 -5.26
C PHE A 219 26.12 9.90 -4.89
N ASN A 220 26.32 10.09 -3.61
CA ASN A 220 27.45 10.84 -3.05
C ASN A 220 27.76 10.35 -1.62
N SER A 221 28.68 11.00 -0.90
CA SER A 221 29.10 10.62 0.44
C SER A 221 28.01 10.72 1.53
N LYS A 222 26.88 11.40 1.26
CA LYS A 222 25.73 11.50 2.16
C LYS A 222 24.65 10.48 1.84
N THR A 223 24.75 9.80 0.68
CA THR A 223 23.75 8.83 0.26
C THR A 223 23.76 7.61 1.16
N LYS A 224 22.84 7.55 2.10
CA LYS A 224 22.72 6.49 3.10
C LYS A 224 21.93 5.30 2.59
N ALA A 225 20.86 5.54 1.84
CA ALA A 225 19.99 4.49 1.34
C ALA A 225 19.36 4.81 -0.01
N ILE A 226 18.98 3.74 -0.71
CA ILE A 226 18.04 3.79 -1.83
C ILE A 226 16.83 2.92 -1.48
N ILE A 227 15.60 3.38 -1.77
CA ILE A 227 14.40 2.57 -1.64
C ILE A 227 14.05 2.02 -3.01
N LEU A 228 14.12 0.70 -3.13
CA LEU A 228 13.72 -0.08 -4.30
C LEU A 228 12.39 -0.77 -4.03
N ASN A 229 11.36 -0.51 -4.85
CA ASN A 229 10.08 -1.20 -4.77
C ASN A 229 9.88 -2.07 -6.01
N THR A 230 9.82 -3.39 -5.85
CA THR A 230 9.66 -4.35 -6.94
C THR A 230 8.88 -5.59 -6.49
N PRO A 231 7.78 -5.97 -7.16
CA PRO A 231 7.02 -5.23 -8.16
C PRO A 231 6.54 -3.86 -7.67
N HIS A 232 6.54 -2.90 -8.56
CA HIS A 232 6.49 -1.47 -8.23
C HIS A 232 5.05 -0.94 -8.06
N ASN A 233 4.78 -0.19 -7.00
CA ASN A 233 3.56 0.58 -6.84
C ASN A 233 3.90 2.08 -7.00
N PRO A 234 3.27 2.79 -7.96
CA PRO A 234 2.01 2.47 -8.64
C PRO A 234 2.12 1.82 -10.02
N LEU A 235 3.31 1.72 -10.62
CA LEU A 235 3.51 1.43 -12.05
C LEU A 235 3.35 -0.04 -12.43
N GLY A 236 3.55 -0.98 -11.47
CA GLY A 236 3.53 -2.42 -11.75
C GLY A 236 4.79 -2.95 -12.43
N LYS A 237 5.89 -2.17 -12.45
CA LYS A 237 7.17 -2.59 -13.02
C LYS A 237 7.82 -3.70 -12.19
N VAL A 238 8.32 -4.71 -12.89
CA VAL A 238 9.25 -5.71 -12.35
C VAL A 238 10.63 -5.42 -12.92
N TYR A 239 11.61 -5.18 -12.06
CA TYR A 239 12.97 -4.87 -12.49
C TYR A 239 13.65 -6.13 -13.01
N ASN A 240 14.30 -6.04 -14.17
CA ASN A 240 15.09 -7.13 -14.73
C ASN A 240 16.47 -7.21 -14.06
N LYS A 241 17.25 -8.22 -14.45
CA LYS A 241 18.58 -8.51 -13.86
C LYS A 241 19.56 -7.36 -14.09
N GLU A 242 19.56 -6.80 -15.28
CA GLU A 242 20.47 -5.75 -15.72
C GLU A 242 20.21 -4.45 -14.93
N GLU A 243 18.95 -4.08 -14.75
CA GLU A 243 18.55 -2.91 -13.96
C GLU A 243 18.91 -3.07 -12.48
N LEU A 244 18.67 -4.27 -11.91
CA LEU A 244 19.04 -4.56 -10.53
C LEU A 244 20.57 -4.61 -10.35
N GLN A 245 21.32 -5.06 -11.35
CA GLN A 245 22.78 -5.07 -11.30
C GLN A 245 23.35 -3.65 -11.23
N VAL A 246 22.81 -2.70 -12.01
CA VAL A 246 23.22 -1.29 -11.93
C VAL A 246 22.99 -0.73 -10.52
N ILE A 247 21.83 -1.00 -9.92
CA ILE A 247 21.52 -0.55 -8.56
C ILE A 247 22.48 -1.21 -7.55
N ALA A 248 22.73 -2.52 -7.70
CA ALA A 248 23.64 -3.26 -6.81
C ALA A 248 25.08 -2.72 -6.88
N ASP A 249 25.59 -2.48 -8.09
CA ASP A 249 26.94 -1.96 -8.29
C ASP A 249 27.13 -0.58 -7.66
N LEU A 250 26.11 0.28 -7.77
CA LEU A 250 26.11 1.61 -7.13
C LEU A 250 26.02 1.51 -5.62
N CYS A 251 25.14 0.63 -5.07
CA CYS A 251 25.08 0.39 -3.63
C CYS A 251 26.40 -0.12 -3.06
N ILE A 252 27.11 -0.97 -3.80
CA ILE A 252 28.43 -1.47 -3.38
C ILE A 252 29.48 -0.36 -3.47
N LYS A 253 29.50 0.39 -4.59
CA LYS A 253 30.48 1.45 -4.86
C LYS A 253 30.43 2.56 -3.81
N TYR A 254 29.22 2.95 -3.38
CA TYR A 254 29.00 4.05 -2.45
C TYR A 254 28.70 3.61 -1.02
N ASP A 255 28.80 2.30 -0.73
CA ASP A 255 28.45 1.70 0.58
C ASP A 255 27.04 2.10 1.08
N THR A 256 26.08 2.03 0.19
CA THR A 256 24.71 2.48 0.39
C THR A 256 23.79 1.31 0.74
N LEU A 257 22.89 1.50 1.71
CA LEU A 257 21.84 0.56 2.09
C LEU A 257 20.77 0.47 0.99
N CYS A 258 20.35 -0.75 0.62
CA CYS A 258 19.19 -1.00 -0.21
C CYS A 258 17.99 -1.40 0.67
N ILE A 259 16.96 -0.57 0.73
CA ILE A 259 15.67 -0.90 1.35
C ILE A 259 14.80 -1.46 0.23
N SER A 260 14.71 -2.81 0.15
CA SER A 260 13.98 -3.50 -0.91
C SER A 260 12.56 -3.81 -0.46
N ASP A 261 11.61 -2.96 -0.87
CA ASP A 261 10.17 -3.18 -0.64
C ASP A 261 9.63 -4.18 -1.67
N GLU A 262 9.52 -5.44 -1.24
CA GLU A 262 9.13 -6.57 -2.08
C GLU A 262 7.73 -7.11 -1.71
N VAL A 263 6.83 -6.25 -1.22
CA VAL A 263 5.50 -6.66 -0.74
C VAL A 263 4.66 -7.39 -1.80
N TYR A 264 4.95 -7.18 -3.09
CA TYR A 264 4.28 -7.83 -4.21
C TYR A 264 5.09 -8.98 -4.83
N GLU A 265 6.10 -9.53 -4.14
CA GLU A 265 7.03 -10.54 -4.63
C GLU A 265 6.38 -11.76 -5.32
N TRP A 266 5.17 -12.14 -4.89
CA TRP A 266 4.40 -13.25 -5.46
C TRP A 266 3.48 -12.85 -6.62
N LEU A 267 3.30 -11.56 -6.85
CA LEU A 267 2.40 -11.03 -7.86
C LEU A 267 3.18 -10.58 -9.10
N VAL A 268 3.68 -11.55 -9.85
CA VAL A 268 4.44 -11.36 -11.09
C VAL A 268 3.76 -12.15 -12.19
N TYR A 269 3.61 -11.55 -13.37
CA TYR A 269 2.85 -12.09 -14.47
C TYR A 269 3.74 -12.79 -15.50
N SER A 270 3.09 -13.60 -16.38
CA SER A 270 3.75 -14.44 -17.37
C SER A 270 4.83 -13.70 -18.16
N GLY A 271 5.99 -14.36 -18.34
CA GLY A 271 7.15 -13.77 -18.99
C GLY A 271 8.10 -13.00 -18.08
N ASN A 272 7.70 -12.70 -16.84
CA ASN A 272 8.51 -11.98 -15.87
C ASN A 272 8.88 -12.87 -14.67
N LYS A 273 9.92 -12.50 -13.96
CA LYS A 273 10.37 -13.16 -12.73
C LYS A 273 10.81 -12.13 -11.71
N HIS A 274 10.26 -12.25 -10.49
CA HIS A 274 10.78 -11.47 -9.37
C HIS A 274 12.20 -11.93 -8.99
N LEU A 275 13.12 -11.00 -8.99
CA LEU A 275 14.50 -11.21 -8.56
C LEU A 275 14.74 -10.45 -7.27
N LYS A 276 15.37 -11.12 -6.31
CA LYS A 276 15.68 -10.51 -5.02
C LYS A 276 17.07 -9.89 -5.07
N ILE A 277 17.15 -8.56 -4.97
CA ILE A 277 18.43 -7.85 -5.03
C ILE A 277 19.41 -8.31 -3.94
N ALA A 278 18.91 -8.76 -2.79
CA ALA A 278 19.74 -9.32 -1.71
C ALA A 278 20.54 -10.58 -2.12
N THR A 279 20.15 -11.25 -3.22
CA THR A 279 20.88 -12.42 -3.74
C THR A 279 22.01 -12.07 -4.68
N PHE A 280 22.16 -10.81 -5.08
CA PHE A 280 23.28 -10.35 -5.91
C PHE A 280 24.55 -10.31 -5.07
N PRO A 281 25.73 -10.59 -5.68
CA PRO A 281 26.99 -10.57 -4.97
C PRO A 281 27.23 -9.25 -4.22
N GLY A 282 27.55 -9.31 -2.92
CA GLY A 282 27.79 -8.13 -2.07
C GLY A 282 26.54 -7.39 -1.58
N MET A 283 25.31 -7.81 -1.99
CA MET A 283 24.09 -7.11 -1.62
C MET A 283 23.45 -7.60 -0.32
N TRP A 284 23.65 -8.86 0.07
CA TRP A 284 23.10 -9.35 1.34
C TRP A 284 23.49 -8.46 2.53
N GLU A 285 24.76 -8.07 2.61
CA GLU A 285 25.30 -7.31 3.73
C GLU A 285 24.75 -5.88 3.85
N ARG A 286 24.06 -5.40 2.82
CA ARG A 286 23.54 -4.04 2.72
C ARG A 286 22.08 -3.94 2.28
N THR A 287 21.31 -5.04 2.42
CA THR A 287 19.90 -5.05 2.02
C THR A 287 19.00 -5.40 3.19
N ILE A 288 17.91 -4.63 3.34
CA ILE A 288 16.75 -5.00 4.13
C ILE A 288 15.61 -5.30 3.15
N THR A 289 15.21 -6.57 3.07
CA THR A 289 14.04 -6.99 2.30
C THR A 289 12.78 -6.90 3.14
N ILE A 290 11.73 -6.29 2.61
CA ILE A 290 10.45 -6.07 3.29
C ILE A 290 9.36 -6.88 2.60
N GLY A 291 8.63 -7.69 3.39
CA GLY A 291 7.48 -8.47 2.94
C GLY A 291 6.19 -8.09 3.67
N SER A 292 5.05 -8.58 3.15
CA SER A 292 3.72 -8.25 3.67
C SER A 292 2.73 -9.40 3.57
N ALA A 293 2.23 -9.87 4.71
CA ALA A 293 1.13 -10.85 4.76
C ALA A 293 -0.14 -10.35 4.06
N GLY A 294 -0.40 -9.05 4.17
CA GLY A 294 -1.57 -8.42 3.55
C GLY A 294 -1.59 -8.54 2.03
N LYS A 295 -0.42 -8.63 1.40
CA LYS A 295 -0.26 -8.79 -0.03
C LYS A 295 -0.12 -10.27 -0.43
N THR A 296 0.64 -11.04 0.36
CA THR A 296 0.86 -12.47 0.14
C THR A 296 -0.41 -13.30 0.26
N PHE A 297 -1.28 -13.01 1.25
CA PHE A 297 -2.49 -13.80 1.54
C PHE A 297 -3.80 -13.01 1.43
N SER A 298 -3.79 -11.82 0.81
CA SER A 298 -4.98 -10.96 0.67
C SER A 298 -5.64 -10.57 2.00
N VAL A 299 -4.84 -10.41 3.08
CA VAL A 299 -5.29 -10.05 4.44
C VAL A 299 -4.73 -8.70 4.88
N THR A 300 -4.98 -7.66 4.10
CA THR A 300 -4.39 -6.32 4.31
C THR A 300 -4.73 -5.72 5.68
N GLY A 301 -5.88 -6.06 6.25
CA GLY A 301 -6.33 -5.63 7.57
C GLY A 301 -5.61 -6.30 8.75
N TRP A 302 -4.90 -7.43 8.53
CA TRP A 302 -4.14 -8.08 9.60
C TRP A 302 -2.90 -7.30 10.00
N LYS A 303 -2.42 -6.43 9.13
CA LYS A 303 -1.29 -5.55 9.40
C LYS A 303 -0.03 -6.29 9.89
N LEU A 304 0.26 -7.45 9.29
CA LEU A 304 1.52 -8.17 9.50
C LEU A 304 2.46 -8.00 8.31
N GLY A 305 3.71 -7.76 8.60
CA GLY A 305 4.83 -7.69 7.66
C GLY A 305 6.10 -8.14 8.33
N TRP A 306 7.19 -8.11 7.61
CA TRP A 306 8.50 -8.52 8.11
C TRP A 306 9.63 -7.81 7.39
N SER A 307 10.76 -7.67 8.09
CA SER A 307 12.05 -7.29 7.53
C SER A 307 12.99 -8.48 7.60
N ILE A 308 13.73 -8.73 6.52
CA ILE A 308 14.77 -9.78 6.44
C ILE A 308 16.07 -9.13 5.98
N GLY A 309 17.16 -9.47 6.64
CA GLY A 309 18.48 -8.97 6.32
C GLY A 309 19.53 -9.47 7.30
N PRO A 310 20.79 -9.08 7.16
CA PRO A 310 21.85 -9.52 8.05
C PRO A 310 21.66 -8.99 9.47
N ASN A 311 22.10 -9.78 10.46
CA ASN A 311 21.93 -9.46 11.87
C ASN A 311 22.45 -8.07 12.26
N HIS A 312 23.56 -7.62 11.66
CA HIS A 312 24.12 -6.30 12.00
C HIS A 312 23.21 -5.14 11.64
N LEU A 313 22.27 -5.32 10.71
CA LEU A 313 21.21 -4.36 10.38
C LEU A 313 19.95 -4.64 11.21
N ILE A 314 19.44 -5.88 11.20
CA ILE A 314 18.15 -6.25 11.82
C ILE A 314 18.11 -5.93 13.31
N LYS A 315 19.23 -6.09 14.05
CA LYS A 315 19.31 -5.75 15.48
C LYS A 315 18.90 -4.31 15.81
N HIS A 316 19.17 -3.36 14.90
CA HIS A 316 18.82 -1.96 15.07
C HIS A 316 17.32 -1.72 14.87
N LEU A 317 16.73 -2.40 13.87
CA LEU A 317 15.28 -2.39 13.64
C LEU A 317 14.53 -2.98 14.85
N GLN A 318 15.08 -4.05 15.45
CA GLN A 318 14.56 -4.67 16.69
C GLN A 318 14.52 -3.67 17.84
N THR A 319 15.54 -2.81 17.96
CA THR A 319 15.58 -1.76 18.99
C THR A 319 14.43 -0.76 18.81
N VAL A 320 14.17 -0.31 17.58
CA VAL A 320 13.04 0.60 17.30
C VAL A 320 11.71 -0.09 17.57
N GLN A 321 11.53 -1.34 17.08
CA GLN A 321 10.30 -2.13 17.29
C GLN A 321 9.99 -2.29 18.78
N GLN A 322 10.98 -2.63 19.58
CA GLN A 322 10.82 -2.83 21.03
C GLN A 322 10.35 -1.56 21.76
N ASN A 323 10.81 -0.39 21.32
CA ASN A 323 10.51 0.88 21.96
C ASN A 323 9.30 1.62 21.35
N THR A 324 8.68 1.07 20.32
CA THR A 324 7.49 1.66 19.66
C THR A 324 6.25 0.77 19.81
N ILE A 325 6.31 -0.45 19.32
CA ILE A 325 5.17 -1.38 19.22
C ILE A 325 5.27 -2.51 20.23
N TYR A 326 6.50 -2.87 20.65
CA TYR A 326 6.85 -4.01 21.48
C TYR A 326 6.66 -5.34 20.74
N THR A 327 5.43 -5.78 20.48
CA THR A 327 5.15 -7.03 19.77
C THR A 327 3.92 -6.89 18.86
N CYS A 328 3.84 -7.69 17.80
CA CYS A 328 2.65 -7.81 16.97
C CYS A 328 1.65 -8.81 17.58
N ALA A 329 0.40 -8.76 17.14
CA ALA A 329 -0.69 -9.61 17.64
C ALA A 329 -0.36 -11.10 17.49
N THR A 330 -0.26 -11.82 18.61
CA THR A 330 0.13 -13.24 18.66
C THR A 330 -0.79 -14.14 17.82
N PRO A 331 -2.15 -14.06 17.96
CA PRO A 331 -3.02 -14.96 17.21
C PRO A 331 -2.91 -14.80 15.71
N LEU A 332 -2.71 -13.56 15.23
CA LEU A 332 -2.52 -13.30 13.79
C LEU A 332 -1.17 -13.86 13.30
N GLN A 333 -0.12 -13.76 14.10
CA GLN A 333 1.19 -14.31 13.75
C GLN A 333 1.17 -15.83 13.67
N GLU A 334 0.52 -16.50 14.62
CA GLU A 334 0.41 -17.97 14.58
C GLU A 334 -0.45 -18.42 13.40
N ALA A 335 -1.61 -17.79 13.16
CA ALA A 335 -2.45 -18.10 12.01
C ALA A 335 -1.70 -17.94 10.68
N LEU A 336 -0.92 -16.88 10.56
CA LEU A 336 -0.08 -16.64 9.39
C LEU A 336 1.02 -17.71 9.26
N ALA A 337 1.64 -18.15 10.35
CA ALA A 337 2.62 -19.22 10.34
C ALA A 337 2.04 -20.54 9.79
N GLN A 338 0.85 -20.90 10.25
CA GLN A 338 0.16 -22.09 9.73
C GLN A 338 -0.19 -21.96 8.25
N ALA A 339 -0.66 -20.79 7.83
CA ALA A 339 -0.93 -20.50 6.42
C ALA A 339 0.34 -20.65 5.55
N PHE A 340 1.48 -20.11 6.00
CA PHE A 340 2.75 -20.31 5.32
C PHE A 340 3.13 -21.79 5.20
N TRP A 341 3.01 -22.56 6.28
CA TRP A 341 3.35 -24.00 6.24
C TRP A 341 2.48 -24.79 5.28
N ILE A 342 1.21 -24.41 5.11
CA ILE A 342 0.32 -25.04 4.13
C ILE A 342 0.86 -24.80 2.72
N ASP A 343 1.17 -23.55 2.35
CA ASP A 343 1.63 -23.24 0.99
C ASP A 343 3.09 -23.62 0.74
N ILE A 344 3.97 -23.57 1.74
CA ILE A 344 5.37 -24.03 1.62
C ILE A 344 5.43 -25.51 1.26
N LYS A 345 4.52 -26.35 1.80
CA LYS A 345 4.47 -27.78 1.50
C LYS A 345 4.00 -28.09 0.09
N ARG A 346 3.34 -27.14 -0.57
CA ARG A 346 2.75 -27.29 -1.90
C ARG A 346 3.21 -26.22 -2.89
N MET A 347 4.43 -25.68 -2.73
CA MET A 347 4.93 -24.59 -3.57
C MET A 347 4.91 -24.90 -5.07
N ASP A 348 5.06 -26.17 -5.44
CA ASP A 348 5.02 -26.62 -6.84
C ASP A 348 3.59 -26.94 -7.33
N ASP A 349 2.59 -26.90 -6.44
CA ASP A 349 1.19 -27.13 -6.78
C ASP A 349 0.60 -25.88 -7.45
N PRO A 350 -0.12 -26.01 -8.58
CA PRO A 350 -0.87 -24.90 -9.17
C PRO A 350 -1.88 -24.22 -8.24
N GLU A 351 -2.43 -24.95 -7.27
CA GLU A 351 -3.38 -24.45 -6.26
C GLU A 351 -2.69 -23.77 -5.06
N CYS A 352 -1.35 -23.81 -4.95
CA CYS A 352 -0.62 -22.98 -4.00
C CYS A 352 -0.97 -21.51 -4.23
N TYR A 353 -1.28 -20.78 -3.15
CA TYR A 353 -1.75 -19.39 -3.29
C TYR A 353 -0.70 -18.47 -3.93
N PHE A 354 0.57 -18.76 -3.75
CA PHE A 354 1.67 -18.07 -4.42
C PHE A 354 1.65 -18.22 -5.95
N ASN A 355 1.01 -19.29 -6.46
CA ASN A 355 0.90 -19.61 -7.88
C ASN A 355 -0.49 -19.28 -8.45
N SER A 356 -1.56 -19.54 -7.68
CA SER A 356 -2.94 -19.38 -8.15
C SER A 356 -3.38 -17.92 -8.18
N LEU A 357 -3.00 -17.11 -7.17
CA LEU A 357 -3.37 -15.69 -7.13
C LEU A 357 -2.82 -14.88 -8.32
N PRO A 358 -1.50 -14.95 -8.66
CA PRO A 358 -1.00 -14.20 -9.82
C PRO A 358 -1.66 -14.65 -11.14
N LYS A 359 -1.99 -15.92 -11.32
CA LYS A 359 -2.73 -16.41 -12.51
C LYS A 359 -4.13 -15.82 -12.59
N GLU A 360 -4.86 -15.79 -11.46
CA GLU A 360 -6.18 -15.14 -11.39
C GLU A 360 -6.07 -13.64 -11.71
N LEU A 361 -5.08 -12.97 -11.13
CA LEU A 361 -4.88 -11.54 -11.32
C LEU A 361 -4.42 -11.19 -12.73
N GLU A 362 -3.66 -12.04 -13.39
CA GLU A 362 -3.27 -11.83 -14.78
C GLU A 362 -4.48 -11.76 -15.71
N VAL A 363 -5.44 -12.65 -15.53
CA VAL A 363 -6.72 -12.60 -16.29
C VAL A 363 -7.48 -11.31 -15.98
N LYS A 364 -7.52 -10.87 -14.72
CA LYS A 364 -8.16 -9.61 -14.32
C LYS A 364 -7.43 -8.40 -14.90
N ARG A 365 -6.09 -8.41 -14.90
CA ARG A 365 -5.25 -7.39 -15.54
C ARG A 365 -5.61 -7.21 -17.01
N ASP A 366 -5.57 -8.30 -17.78
CA ASP A 366 -5.81 -8.26 -19.22
C ASP A 366 -7.22 -7.77 -19.56
N ARG A 367 -8.18 -8.19 -18.74
CA ARG A 367 -9.57 -7.73 -18.85
C ARG A 367 -9.70 -6.23 -18.57
N MET A 368 -9.02 -5.74 -17.53
CA MET A 368 -9.00 -4.31 -17.19
C MET A 368 -8.30 -3.50 -18.28
N VAL A 369 -7.19 -3.97 -18.84
CA VAL A 369 -6.49 -3.33 -19.97
C VAL A 369 -7.46 -3.16 -21.16
N CYS A 370 -8.12 -4.22 -21.60
CA CYS A 370 -9.09 -4.15 -22.70
C CYS A 370 -10.24 -3.18 -22.41
N LEU A 371 -10.73 -3.14 -21.18
CA LEU A 371 -11.79 -2.22 -20.76
C LEU A 371 -11.34 -0.76 -20.82
N LEU A 372 -10.15 -0.45 -20.29
CA LEU A 372 -9.61 0.91 -20.32
C LEU A 372 -9.38 1.38 -21.77
N GLU A 373 -8.83 0.51 -22.64
CA GLU A 373 -8.66 0.80 -24.07
C GLU A 373 -10.01 1.06 -24.77
N SER A 374 -11.05 0.28 -24.45
CA SER A 374 -12.37 0.40 -25.08
C SER A 374 -13.06 1.74 -24.81
N VAL A 375 -12.65 2.46 -23.78
CA VAL A 375 -13.17 3.78 -23.39
C VAL A 375 -12.20 4.92 -23.72
N GLY A 376 -11.17 4.66 -24.52
CA GLY A 376 -10.23 5.68 -25.02
C GLY A 376 -9.09 5.99 -24.09
N LEU A 377 -8.91 5.26 -22.98
CA LEU A 377 -7.74 5.38 -22.12
C LEU A 377 -6.56 4.58 -22.67
N LYS A 378 -5.33 5.01 -22.34
CA LYS A 378 -4.11 4.28 -22.72
C LYS A 378 -3.48 3.65 -21.46
N PRO A 379 -3.79 2.38 -21.15
CA PRO A 379 -3.20 1.71 -20.01
C PRO A 379 -1.73 1.37 -20.24
N ILE A 380 -0.95 1.43 -19.16
CA ILE A 380 0.38 0.85 -19.07
C ILE A 380 0.20 -0.56 -18.49
N VAL A 381 0.49 -1.59 -19.28
CA VAL A 381 0.32 -2.99 -18.86
C VAL A 381 1.34 -3.32 -17.77
N PRO A 382 0.91 -3.67 -16.55
CA PRO A 382 1.84 -3.98 -15.47
C PRO A 382 2.43 -5.39 -15.60
N ASP A 383 3.71 -5.52 -15.29
CA ASP A 383 4.43 -6.81 -15.21
C ASP A 383 4.19 -7.51 -13.88
N GLY A 384 3.77 -6.76 -12.86
CA GLY A 384 3.47 -7.29 -11.51
C GLY A 384 2.60 -6.37 -10.68
N GLY A 385 2.34 -6.78 -9.43
CA GLY A 385 1.43 -6.08 -8.54
C GLY A 385 -0.05 -6.21 -8.95
N TYR A 386 -0.89 -5.27 -8.53
CA TYR A 386 -2.32 -5.29 -8.90
C TYR A 386 -2.88 -3.88 -9.22
N PHE A 387 -2.00 -3.04 -9.75
CA PHE A 387 -2.38 -1.70 -10.21
C PHE A 387 -2.10 -1.53 -11.69
N ILE A 388 -2.94 -0.75 -12.35
CA ILE A 388 -2.75 -0.28 -13.73
C ILE A 388 -2.75 1.24 -13.68
N ILE A 389 -1.76 1.86 -14.28
CA ILE A 389 -1.76 3.28 -14.60
C ILE A 389 -2.31 3.44 -16.01
N ALA A 390 -3.19 4.42 -16.21
CA ALA A 390 -3.68 4.76 -17.54
C ALA A 390 -3.50 6.26 -17.81
N ASP A 391 -3.05 6.59 -19.02
CA ASP A 391 -3.05 7.95 -19.55
C ASP A 391 -4.48 8.36 -19.92
N VAL A 392 -4.93 9.47 -19.34
CA VAL A 392 -6.28 10.04 -19.52
C VAL A 392 -6.27 11.28 -20.41
N SER A 393 -5.15 11.60 -21.06
CA SER A 393 -4.97 12.82 -21.84
C SER A 393 -5.89 12.97 -23.06
N LEU A 394 -6.42 11.84 -23.57
CA LEU A 394 -7.36 11.82 -24.71
C LEU A 394 -8.81 12.11 -24.30
N LEU A 395 -9.11 12.11 -23.02
CA LEU A 395 -10.43 12.47 -22.51
C LEU A 395 -10.46 13.97 -22.21
N ASP A 396 -11.54 14.61 -22.64
CA ASP A 396 -11.77 16.05 -22.43
C ASP A 396 -13.04 16.27 -21.57
N PRO A 397 -13.01 15.95 -20.27
CA PRO A 397 -14.14 16.17 -19.38
C PRO A 397 -14.26 17.64 -19.02
N ASP A 398 -15.48 18.12 -18.81
CA ASP A 398 -15.72 19.41 -18.19
C ASP A 398 -15.27 19.39 -16.72
N LEU A 399 -14.18 20.06 -16.43
CA LEU A 399 -13.59 20.19 -15.09
C LEU A 399 -13.85 21.55 -14.43
N SER A 400 -14.78 22.34 -14.97
CA SER A 400 -15.04 23.72 -14.52
C SER A 400 -15.52 23.80 -13.06
N ASP A 401 -16.14 22.74 -12.54
CA ASP A 401 -16.58 22.64 -11.16
C ASP A 401 -15.50 22.13 -10.17
N MET A 402 -14.29 21.88 -10.65
CA MET A 402 -13.15 21.44 -9.84
C MET A 402 -12.25 22.61 -9.42
N LYS A 403 -11.53 22.46 -8.31
CA LYS A 403 -10.62 23.52 -7.81
C LYS A 403 -9.49 23.81 -8.80
N ASN A 404 -9.28 25.07 -9.13
CA ASN A 404 -8.30 25.48 -10.15
C ASN A 404 -6.83 25.19 -9.79
N ASN A 405 -6.48 25.09 -8.50
CA ASN A 405 -5.09 24.95 -8.03
C ASN A 405 -4.63 23.48 -7.91
N GLU A 406 -5.45 22.51 -8.32
CA GLU A 406 -5.10 21.10 -8.23
C GLU A 406 -4.52 20.57 -9.56
N PRO A 407 -3.59 19.58 -9.52
CA PRO A 407 -3.12 18.89 -10.71
C PRO A 407 -4.28 18.32 -11.53
N TYR A 408 -4.06 18.11 -12.83
CA TYR A 408 -5.11 17.64 -13.72
C TYR A 408 -5.72 16.29 -13.28
N ASP A 409 -4.88 15.34 -12.91
CA ASP A 409 -5.31 14.00 -12.46
C ASP A 409 -6.14 14.03 -11.16
N TYR A 410 -5.85 14.96 -10.24
CA TYR A 410 -6.70 15.19 -9.05
C TYR A 410 -8.10 15.67 -9.46
N LYS A 411 -8.17 16.66 -10.33
CA LYS A 411 -9.45 17.17 -10.86
C LYS A 411 -10.20 16.08 -11.61
N PHE A 412 -9.50 15.33 -12.46
CA PHE A 412 -10.06 14.23 -13.23
C PHE A 412 -10.65 13.12 -12.34
N VAL A 413 -9.91 12.66 -11.32
CA VAL A 413 -10.39 11.61 -10.39
C VAL A 413 -11.60 12.11 -9.59
N LYS A 414 -11.60 13.35 -9.12
CA LYS A 414 -12.75 13.95 -8.42
C LYS A 414 -13.97 14.05 -9.31
N TRP A 415 -13.80 14.52 -10.53
CA TRP A 415 -14.85 14.56 -11.55
C TRP A 415 -15.40 13.15 -11.83
N MET A 416 -14.53 12.19 -12.08
CA MET A 416 -14.91 10.80 -12.36
C MET A 416 -15.66 10.18 -11.17
N THR A 417 -15.23 10.43 -9.94
CA THR A 417 -15.92 9.94 -8.74
C THR A 417 -17.31 10.58 -8.59
N LYS A 418 -17.41 11.89 -8.78
CA LYS A 418 -18.65 12.66 -8.60
C LYS A 418 -19.68 12.34 -9.70
N HIS A 419 -19.26 12.41 -10.97
CA HIS A 419 -20.16 12.35 -12.14
C HIS A 419 -20.31 10.96 -12.72
N LYS A 420 -19.29 10.09 -12.54
CA LYS A 420 -19.26 8.73 -13.11
C LYS A 420 -19.31 7.61 -12.07
N LYS A 421 -19.37 7.99 -10.77
CA LYS A 421 -19.42 7.03 -9.66
C LYS A 421 -18.28 5.99 -9.69
N LEU A 422 -17.12 6.38 -10.19
CA LEU A 422 -15.91 5.56 -10.29
C LEU A 422 -14.76 6.28 -9.61
N SER A 423 -14.16 5.68 -8.58
CA SER A 423 -13.01 6.23 -7.87
C SER A 423 -11.72 5.54 -8.33
N ALA A 424 -10.67 6.33 -8.46
CA ALA A 424 -9.29 5.94 -8.75
C ALA A 424 -8.33 6.79 -7.90
N ILE A 425 -7.03 6.72 -8.16
CA ILE A 425 -6.03 7.56 -7.47
C ILE A 425 -5.21 8.33 -8.50
N PRO A 426 -5.01 9.66 -8.32
CA PRO A 426 -4.13 10.45 -9.17
C PRO A 426 -2.68 9.98 -9.03
N VAL A 427 -1.94 9.85 -10.14
CA VAL A 427 -0.55 9.36 -10.10
C VAL A 427 0.41 10.44 -9.64
N SER A 428 0.10 11.72 -9.84
CA SER A 428 0.91 12.82 -9.33
C SER A 428 0.99 12.85 -7.79
N ALA A 429 0.10 12.12 -7.10
CA ALA A 429 0.16 11.90 -5.65
C ALA A 429 1.34 11.03 -5.20
N PHE A 430 1.96 10.30 -6.13
CA PHE A 430 3.14 9.45 -5.92
C PHE A 430 4.42 10.13 -6.42
N CYS A 431 4.40 11.45 -6.55
CA CYS A 431 5.48 12.26 -7.11
C CYS A 431 5.82 13.44 -6.19
N ASN A 432 7.09 13.83 -6.18
CA ASN A 432 7.50 15.09 -5.57
C ASN A 432 7.08 16.30 -6.44
N SER A 433 7.21 17.50 -5.90
CA SER A 433 6.77 18.74 -6.55
C SER A 433 7.38 18.97 -7.95
N GLU A 434 8.62 18.55 -8.16
CA GLU A 434 9.38 18.77 -9.41
C GLU A 434 8.94 17.83 -10.54
N THR A 435 8.49 16.62 -10.20
CA THR A 435 8.13 15.60 -11.19
C THR A 435 6.63 15.44 -11.42
N LYS A 436 5.78 16.07 -10.60
CA LYS A 436 4.32 15.99 -10.71
C LYS A 436 3.79 16.25 -12.11
N SER A 437 4.31 17.26 -12.81
CA SER A 437 3.86 17.64 -14.16
C SER A 437 4.07 16.54 -15.20
N GLN A 438 5.04 15.64 -14.98
CA GLN A 438 5.28 14.49 -15.86
C GLN A 438 4.22 13.41 -15.73
N PHE A 439 3.50 13.35 -14.60
CA PHE A 439 2.56 12.30 -14.25
C PHE A 439 1.11 12.76 -14.07
N GLU A 440 0.83 14.05 -14.18
CA GLU A 440 -0.51 14.63 -13.96
C GLU A 440 -1.57 14.26 -15.01
N LYS A 441 -1.20 13.49 -16.03
CA LYS A 441 -2.13 12.91 -17.00
C LYS A 441 -2.39 11.44 -16.77
N PHE A 442 -1.89 10.87 -15.68
CA PHE A 442 -2.01 9.45 -15.37
C PHE A 442 -2.89 9.22 -14.14
N VAL A 443 -3.70 8.18 -14.21
CA VAL A 443 -4.59 7.74 -13.13
C VAL A 443 -4.35 6.28 -12.84
N ARG A 444 -4.27 5.91 -11.53
CA ARG A 444 -4.05 4.53 -11.09
C ARG A 444 -5.37 3.84 -10.74
N PHE A 445 -5.58 2.65 -11.31
CA PHE A 445 -6.68 1.74 -11.01
C PHE A 445 -6.18 0.47 -10.35
N CYS A 446 -6.94 -0.06 -9.39
CA CYS A 446 -6.69 -1.32 -8.70
C CYS A 446 -7.56 -2.42 -9.31
N PHE A 447 -6.96 -3.53 -9.79
CA PHE A 447 -7.69 -4.61 -10.44
C PHE A 447 -7.82 -5.89 -9.57
N ILE A 448 -7.31 -5.91 -8.34
CA ILE A 448 -7.61 -6.99 -7.38
C ILE A 448 -9.03 -6.85 -6.80
N LYS A 449 -10.00 -6.64 -7.67
CA LYS A 449 -11.41 -6.40 -7.36
C LYS A 449 -12.29 -7.40 -8.10
N ALA A 450 -13.52 -7.57 -7.64
CA ALA A 450 -14.52 -8.36 -8.34
C ALA A 450 -14.93 -7.66 -9.65
N LEU A 451 -14.30 -8.04 -10.75
CA LEU A 451 -14.40 -7.34 -12.05
C LEU A 451 -15.76 -7.43 -12.73
N THR A 452 -16.67 -8.34 -12.34
CA THR A 452 -17.98 -8.50 -12.97
C THR A 452 -18.82 -7.22 -12.93
N PHE A 453 -18.67 -6.42 -11.90
CA PHE A 453 -19.33 -5.12 -11.75
C PHE A 453 -18.57 -3.99 -12.47
N CYS A 454 -17.25 -4.00 -12.40
CA CYS A 454 -16.38 -2.96 -12.98
C CYS A 454 -16.46 -2.92 -14.51
N ALA A 455 -16.55 -4.09 -15.18
CA ALA A 455 -16.59 -4.19 -16.63
C ALA A 455 -17.82 -3.51 -17.25
N ARG A 456 -18.99 -3.72 -16.64
CA ARG A 456 -20.24 -3.09 -17.13
C ARG A 456 -20.23 -1.58 -16.89
N LEU A 457 -19.62 -1.15 -15.77
CA LEU A 457 -19.63 0.26 -15.35
C LEU A 457 -18.68 1.11 -16.21
N LEU A 458 -17.44 0.67 -16.44
CA LEU A 458 -16.47 1.41 -17.27
C LEU A 458 -17.02 1.63 -18.69
N HIS A 459 -17.61 0.60 -19.30
CA HIS A 459 -18.22 0.73 -20.62
C HIS A 459 -19.41 1.71 -20.60
N TYR A 460 -20.29 1.62 -19.62
CA TYR A 460 -21.46 2.51 -19.49
C TYR A 460 -21.05 3.97 -19.20
N ILE A 461 -19.95 4.18 -18.49
CA ILE A 461 -19.51 5.50 -18.01
C ILE A 461 -18.86 6.33 -19.10
N PHE A 462 -18.09 5.71 -20.00
CA PHE A 462 -17.26 6.43 -20.97
C PHE A 462 -17.73 6.29 -22.43
N THR A 463 -18.69 5.39 -22.74
CA THR A 463 -19.20 5.25 -24.09
C THR A 463 -20.19 6.38 -24.38
N PRO A 464 -20.04 7.16 -25.49
CA PRO A 464 -21.03 8.10 -25.93
C PRO A 464 -22.35 7.37 -26.26
N PRO A 465 -23.52 7.96 -26.01
CA PRO A 465 -24.77 7.36 -26.39
C PRO A 465 -24.79 7.18 -27.93
N GLY A 466 -24.82 5.94 -28.41
CA GLY A 466 -24.92 5.57 -29.81
C GLY A 466 -23.79 4.71 -30.39
N LEU A 467 -22.67 4.50 -29.71
CA LEU A 467 -21.58 3.64 -30.19
C LEU A 467 -21.48 2.35 -29.34
N TYR A 468 -22.24 1.35 -29.74
CA TYR A 468 -22.17 0.02 -29.14
C TYR A 468 -21.26 -0.88 -30.02
N HIS A 469 -19.98 -0.99 -29.68
CA HIS A 469 -19.11 -2.05 -30.19
C HIS A 469 -18.82 -3.05 -29.07
N PRO A 470 -19.42 -4.25 -29.11
CA PRO A 470 -19.06 -5.28 -28.15
C PRO A 470 -17.62 -5.71 -28.41
N CYS A 471 -16.74 -5.51 -27.44
CA CYS A 471 -15.45 -6.23 -27.38
C CYS A 471 -15.76 -7.71 -27.53
N ARG A 472 -15.36 -8.33 -28.64
CA ARG A 472 -15.38 -9.79 -28.77
C ARG A 472 -14.42 -10.33 -27.68
N PRO A 473 -14.92 -11.13 -26.74
CA PRO A 473 -13.99 -11.83 -25.85
C PRO A 473 -13.17 -12.76 -26.74
N VAL A 474 -11.84 -12.71 -26.59
CA VAL A 474 -10.97 -13.80 -27.03
C VAL A 474 -11.25 -14.95 -26.05
N LEU A 475 -12.35 -15.61 -26.26
CA LEU A 475 -12.68 -16.87 -25.61
C LEU A 475 -11.87 -17.93 -26.36
N SER A 476 -10.78 -18.38 -25.74
CA SER A 476 -10.28 -19.72 -26.01
C SER A 476 -11.43 -20.71 -25.73
N SER A 477 -11.62 -21.66 -26.63
CA SER A 477 -12.75 -22.58 -26.73
C SER A 477 -12.92 -23.60 -25.58
N SER A 478 -12.42 -23.33 -24.37
CA SER A 478 -12.39 -24.25 -23.23
C SER A 478 -13.36 -23.95 -22.08
N TRP A 479 -14.24 -22.95 -22.20
CA TRP A 479 -15.24 -22.65 -21.16
C TRP A 479 -16.66 -22.95 -21.59
N ARG A 480 -16.98 -24.25 -21.77
CA ARG A 480 -18.36 -24.74 -21.71
C ARG A 480 -18.47 -25.62 -20.48
N GLY A 481 -19.13 -25.12 -19.44
CA GLY A 481 -19.64 -25.93 -18.35
C GLY A 481 -19.18 -25.55 -16.96
N ALA A 482 -19.77 -24.50 -16.38
CA ALA A 482 -20.05 -24.42 -14.94
C ALA A 482 -21.32 -23.58 -14.78
N PRO A 483 -22.34 -24.03 -14.03
CA PRO A 483 -23.55 -23.27 -13.78
C PRO A 483 -23.28 -22.12 -12.81
N ILE A 484 -24.11 -21.11 -12.91
CA ILE A 484 -24.16 -19.83 -12.20
C ILE A 484 -24.20 -20.01 -10.68
#